data_6449310be543b74b7739bcdc1b47a148
#
_entry.id   6449310be543b74b7739bcdc1b47a148
#
_cell.length_a   1.000
_cell.length_b   1.000
_cell.length_c   1.000
_cell.angle_alpha   90.00
_cell.angle_beta   90.00
_cell.angle_gamma   90.00
#
_symmetry.space_group_name_H-M   'P 1'
#
loop_
_entity.id
_entity.type
_entity.pdbx_description
1 polymer ?
#
loop_
_entity_poly.entity_id
_entity_poly.type
_entity_poly.pdbx_seq_one_letter_code
_entity_poly.pdbx_strand_id
1 'polypeptide(L)'
;MLALRPLISALIVVSSATPLIGAPDAAGNFRAAVATVDITPSANKWLAGYPARKSTGIHDHIFHRIVALDDGRTQFFLISSDLCLFAPSVYDEMTAQLKRETGIEPIQVWWTVTHTHSAPEVGPHGLLKLMMPERYNHEPDQEYTALVEKLLIDGIKEARAKLAPARLAVGTGFSAANINRRARDVNGHISLGLNPDGPTDRQIGLIRLEHPDGTPIALIANYSMHGTALGPENTLITGDVPGTVAAYVEQKIGAPMLFINGAAGNLAPIYTVQPSFNAFHITEFDVLLGDRILAANNSLAMGTSQVRLRPSESVVETPRRAGLGWDKSLGNYLHAASGEAGTIRMPVRFLFINDEVALWSAPVELFCEISINVRDHSPYPHTFYFGYANGWLGYLPTRQAFAEGGYETQTNPFTEQVENDLTNVVIAYLEGHAR
;
A
#
# COMPACT_ATOMS: atom_id res chain seq x y z
N MET A 1 8.96 37.16 79.10
CA MET A 1 7.78 37.20 78.25
C MET A 1 8.03 36.34 77.05
N LEU A 2 7.58 35.05 77.13
CA LEU A 2 7.68 34.10 76.04
C LEU A 2 6.35 34.17 75.19
N ALA A 3 6.46 34.44 73.91
CA ALA A 3 5.32 34.47 73.01
C ALA A 3 5.13 33.05 72.40
N LEU A 4 4.01 32.41 72.69
CA LEU A 4 3.55 31.17 72.00
C LEU A 4 3.09 31.49 70.58
N ARG A 5 3.63 30.78 69.57
CA ARG A 5 3.10 30.73 68.19
C ARG A 5 2.16 29.52 68.03
N PRO A 6 1.01 29.65 67.40
CA PRO A 6 0.13 28.52 67.14
C PRO A 6 0.62 27.73 65.92
N LEU A 7 0.66 26.39 66.03
CA LEU A 7 0.81 25.42 64.96
C LEU A 7 -0.50 25.33 64.18
N ILE A 8 -0.45 25.66 62.88
CA ILE A 8 -1.54 25.41 61.94
C ILE A 8 -1.30 24.03 61.32
N SER A 9 -2.13 23.06 61.69
CA SER A 9 -2.16 21.71 61.04
C SER A 9 -2.90 21.84 59.72
N ALA A 10 -2.20 21.64 58.61
CA ALA A 10 -2.80 21.53 57.28
C ALA A 10 -3.33 20.11 57.06
N LEU A 11 -4.63 19.99 56.91
CA LEU A 11 -5.32 18.75 56.56
C LEU A 11 -5.14 18.51 55.03
N ILE A 12 -4.34 17.54 54.63
CA ILE A 12 -4.21 17.10 53.26
C ILE A 12 -5.37 16.17 52.92
N VAL A 13 -6.34 16.64 52.18
CA VAL A 13 -7.41 15.81 51.60
C VAL A 13 -6.85 15.12 50.38
N VAL A 14 -6.51 13.84 50.46
CA VAL A 14 -6.16 13.00 49.30
C VAL A 14 -7.46 12.60 48.60
N SER A 15 -7.78 13.27 47.52
CA SER A 15 -8.86 12.89 46.61
C SER A 15 -8.42 11.67 45.81
N SER A 16 -8.96 10.49 46.13
CA SER A 16 -8.82 9.29 45.30
C SER A 16 -9.68 9.41 44.07
N ALA A 17 -9.06 9.81 42.93
CA ALA A 17 -9.70 9.71 41.63
C ALA A 17 -9.86 8.23 41.26
N THR A 18 -11.06 7.70 41.39
CA THR A 18 -11.44 6.42 40.78
C THR A 18 -11.34 6.58 39.24
N PRO A 19 -10.67 5.68 38.50
CA PRO A 19 -10.71 5.72 37.06
C PRO A 19 -12.15 5.51 36.61
N LEU A 20 -12.70 6.46 35.86
CA LEU A 20 -13.93 6.28 35.11
C LEU A 20 -13.70 5.12 34.15
N ILE A 21 -14.23 3.95 34.47
CA ILE A 21 -14.45 2.88 33.50
C ILE A 21 -15.45 3.45 32.52
N GLY A 22 -15.01 3.82 31.31
CA GLY A 22 -15.86 4.30 30.25
C GLY A 22 -17.02 3.33 30.05
N ALA A 23 -18.25 3.87 29.93
CA ALA A 23 -19.40 3.07 29.57
C ALA A 23 -19.09 2.24 28.32
N PRO A 24 -19.54 0.97 28.25
CA PRO A 24 -19.33 0.16 27.04
C PRO A 24 -19.96 0.92 25.87
N ASP A 25 -19.17 1.12 24.79
CA ASP A 25 -19.64 1.67 23.53
C ASP A 25 -20.94 0.95 23.14
N ALA A 26 -21.98 1.71 22.84
CA ALA A 26 -23.21 1.13 22.31
C ALA A 26 -22.80 0.22 21.14
N ALA A 27 -23.19 -1.06 21.17
CA ALA A 27 -22.75 -2.07 20.24
C ALA A 27 -22.89 -1.58 18.79
N GLY A 28 -21.77 -1.23 18.15
CA GLY A 28 -21.73 -0.86 16.74
C GLY A 28 -21.94 -2.10 15.86
N ASN A 29 -22.36 -1.88 14.63
CA ASN A 29 -22.59 -2.96 13.66
C ASN A 29 -21.31 -3.36 12.90
N PHE A 30 -20.15 -2.85 13.29
CA PHE A 30 -18.90 -3.13 12.58
C PHE A 30 -18.45 -4.57 12.75
N ARG A 31 -18.14 -5.20 11.63
CA ARG A 31 -17.60 -6.56 11.53
C ARG A 31 -16.35 -6.54 10.68
N ALA A 32 -15.41 -7.39 11.01
CA ALA A 32 -14.20 -7.60 10.22
C ALA A 32 -13.82 -9.08 10.19
N ALA A 33 -13.07 -9.45 9.18
CA ALA A 33 -12.44 -10.77 9.07
C ALA A 33 -11.18 -10.67 8.21
N VAL A 34 -10.35 -11.70 8.29
CA VAL A 34 -9.16 -11.87 7.45
C VAL A 34 -9.10 -13.29 6.88
N ALA A 35 -8.62 -13.40 5.66
CA ALA A 35 -8.21 -14.67 5.03
C ALA A 35 -6.77 -14.52 4.51
N THR A 36 -5.99 -15.60 4.61
CA THR A 36 -4.65 -15.70 4.04
C THR A 36 -4.62 -16.88 3.10
N VAL A 37 -4.23 -16.65 1.85
CA VAL A 37 -4.24 -17.66 0.77
C VAL A 37 -2.85 -17.74 0.16
N ASP A 38 -2.27 -18.93 0.19
CA ASP A 38 -0.96 -19.20 -0.43
C ASP A 38 -1.09 -19.17 -1.95
N ILE A 39 -0.29 -18.34 -2.61
CA ILE A 39 -0.20 -18.20 -4.08
C ILE A 39 1.15 -18.62 -4.63
N THR A 40 1.97 -19.30 -3.83
CA THR A 40 3.27 -19.80 -4.24
C THR A 40 3.12 -20.84 -5.35
N PRO A 41 3.74 -20.65 -6.52
CA PRO A 41 3.60 -21.61 -7.61
C PRO A 41 4.36 -22.91 -7.33
N SER A 42 3.85 -24.01 -7.87
CA SER A 42 4.49 -25.32 -7.78
C SER A 42 5.62 -25.56 -8.80
N ALA A 43 5.79 -24.65 -9.77
CA ALA A 43 6.78 -24.74 -10.84
C ALA A 43 7.51 -23.41 -11.03
N ASN A 44 8.69 -23.48 -11.67
CA ASN A 44 9.48 -22.29 -11.97
C ASN A 44 8.73 -21.32 -12.88
N LYS A 45 8.72 -20.05 -12.51
CA LYS A 45 8.01 -18.96 -13.17
C LYS A 45 8.96 -17.81 -13.55
N TRP A 46 8.57 -16.99 -14.53
CA TRP A 46 9.24 -15.73 -14.77
C TRP A 46 9.00 -14.79 -13.59
N LEU A 47 10.08 -14.17 -13.08
CA LEU A 47 10.02 -13.22 -11.96
C LEU A 47 9.95 -11.80 -12.48
N ALA A 48 9.07 -11.01 -11.87
CA ALA A 48 8.84 -9.60 -12.20
C ALA A 48 9.95 -8.67 -11.68
N GLY A 49 9.94 -7.43 -12.14
CA GLY A 49 10.62 -6.27 -11.55
C GLY A 49 12.06 -6.03 -11.98
N TYR A 50 12.83 -7.05 -12.39
CA TYR A 50 14.19 -6.97 -12.87
C TYR A 50 14.32 -7.48 -14.31
N PRO A 51 15.53 -7.53 -14.92
CA PRO A 51 15.74 -8.23 -16.18
C PRO A 51 15.14 -9.65 -16.15
N ALA A 52 14.64 -10.11 -17.31
CA ALA A 52 13.96 -11.39 -17.45
C ALA A 52 14.76 -12.54 -16.82
N ARG A 53 14.20 -13.21 -15.82
CA ARG A 53 14.80 -14.34 -15.12
C ARG A 53 13.72 -15.30 -14.61
N LYS A 54 14.03 -16.59 -14.59
CA LYS A 54 13.14 -17.61 -14.04
C LYS A 54 13.50 -17.95 -12.61
N SER A 55 12.50 -18.24 -11.79
CA SER A 55 12.71 -18.76 -10.44
C SER A 55 13.40 -20.14 -10.50
N THR A 56 14.22 -20.43 -9.49
CA THR A 56 14.92 -21.71 -9.33
C THR A 56 14.52 -22.43 -8.04
N GLY A 57 13.69 -21.82 -7.21
CA GLY A 57 13.22 -22.34 -5.94
C GLY A 57 12.40 -21.31 -5.18
N ILE A 58 12.15 -21.59 -3.92
CA ILE A 58 11.35 -20.77 -3.01
C ILE A 58 12.23 -20.43 -1.80
N HIS A 59 12.35 -19.15 -1.47
CA HIS A 59 12.96 -18.68 -0.23
C HIS A 59 11.91 -18.66 0.88
N ASP A 60 10.74 -18.05 0.62
CA ASP A 60 9.57 -18.04 1.48
C ASP A 60 8.29 -18.06 0.63
N HIS A 61 7.19 -18.48 1.23
CA HIS A 61 5.89 -18.51 0.58
C HIS A 61 5.35 -17.10 0.37
N ILE A 62 4.59 -16.93 -0.69
CA ILE A 62 3.92 -15.68 -1.05
C ILE A 62 2.39 -15.82 -0.95
N PHE A 63 1.71 -14.75 -0.52
CA PHE A 63 0.32 -14.83 -0.10
C PHE A 63 -0.55 -13.72 -0.68
N HIS A 64 -1.85 -14.01 -0.82
CA HIS A 64 -2.89 -13.00 -0.68
C HIS A 64 -3.28 -12.89 0.79
N ARG A 65 -3.21 -11.71 1.36
CA ARG A 65 -3.80 -11.36 2.67
C ARG A 65 -4.99 -10.46 2.42
N ILE A 66 -6.18 -10.88 2.85
CA ILE A 66 -7.46 -10.29 2.45
C ILE A 66 -8.22 -9.92 3.70
N VAL A 67 -8.47 -8.63 3.91
CA VAL A 67 -9.35 -8.13 4.96
C VAL A 67 -10.72 -7.82 4.37
N ALA A 68 -11.78 -8.32 5.02
CA ALA A 68 -13.16 -7.93 4.78
C ALA A 68 -13.62 -7.01 5.93
N LEU A 69 -14.20 -5.86 5.59
CA LEU A 69 -14.80 -4.88 6.49
C LEU A 69 -16.29 -4.75 6.18
N ASP A 70 -17.13 -4.59 7.21
CA ASP A 70 -18.58 -4.43 7.05
C ASP A 70 -19.12 -3.53 8.16
N ASP A 71 -19.70 -2.39 7.81
CA ASP A 71 -20.34 -1.44 8.75
C ASP A 71 -21.85 -1.66 8.89
N GLY A 72 -22.38 -2.77 8.36
CA GLY A 72 -23.79 -3.10 8.31
C GLY A 72 -24.55 -2.47 7.13
N ARG A 73 -23.90 -1.61 6.33
CA ARG A 73 -24.43 -0.99 5.11
C ARG A 73 -23.52 -1.21 3.91
N THR A 74 -22.22 -1.13 4.13
CA THR A 74 -21.17 -1.21 3.12
C THR A 74 -20.19 -2.29 3.49
N GLN A 75 -19.90 -3.19 2.55
CA GLN A 75 -18.77 -4.10 2.64
C GLN A 75 -17.61 -3.55 1.83
N PHE A 76 -16.39 -3.75 2.33
CA PHE A 76 -15.16 -3.35 1.65
C PHE A 76 -14.09 -4.44 1.82
N PHE A 77 -13.34 -4.70 0.76
CA PHE A 77 -12.31 -5.73 0.72
C PHE A 77 -10.97 -5.10 0.37
N LEU A 78 -10.02 -5.19 1.28
CA LEU A 78 -8.64 -4.76 1.08
C LEU A 78 -7.75 -5.97 0.95
N ILE A 79 -7.01 -6.03 -0.14
CA ILE A 79 -6.10 -7.12 -0.46
C ILE A 79 -4.67 -6.60 -0.51
N SER A 80 -3.76 -7.33 0.13
CA SER A 80 -2.32 -7.20 -0.05
C SER A 80 -1.79 -8.52 -0.61
N SER A 81 -1.19 -8.48 -1.81
CA SER A 81 -0.62 -9.65 -2.46
C SER A 81 0.89 -9.52 -2.56
N ASP A 82 1.62 -10.60 -2.25
CA ASP A 82 3.08 -10.65 -2.43
C ASP A 82 3.41 -10.83 -3.91
N LEU A 83 3.14 -9.79 -4.69
CA LEU A 83 3.40 -9.67 -6.13
C LEU A 83 4.13 -8.35 -6.42
N CYS A 84 4.72 -8.23 -7.60
CA CYS A 84 5.38 -7.00 -8.02
C CYS A 84 4.35 -5.96 -8.50
N LEU A 85 3.69 -6.25 -9.60
CA LEU A 85 2.65 -5.45 -10.22
C LEU A 85 1.90 -6.26 -11.30
N PHE A 86 0.80 -5.73 -11.77
CA PHE A 86 -0.01 -6.30 -12.84
C PHE A 86 -0.72 -5.20 -13.65
N ALA A 87 -1.12 -5.50 -14.88
CA ALA A 87 -1.86 -4.56 -15.72
C ALA A 87 -3.28 -4.30 -15.14
N PRO A 88 -3.82 -3.08 -15.19
CA PRO A 88 -5.17 -2.77 -14.70
C PRO A 88 -6.28 -3.64 -15.30
N SER A 89 -6.10 -4.17 -16.52
CA SER A 89 -7.05 -5.11 -17.13
C SER A 89 -7.26 -6.40 -16.31
N VAL A 90 -6.23 -6.87 -15.58
CA VAL A 90 -6.34 -8.03 -14.68
C VAL A 90 -7.32 -7.73 -13.54
N TYR A 91 -7.20 -6.53 -12.95
CA TYR A 91 -8.14 -6.09 -11.92
C TYR A 91 -9.57 -5.97 -12.48
N ASP A 92 -9.73 -5.38 -13.67
CA ASP A 92 -11.05 -5.22 -14.30
C ASP A 92 -11.72 -6.57 -14.55
N GLU A 93 -10.98 -7.56 -15.07
CA GLU A 93 -11.48 -8.91 -15.34
C GLU A 93 -11.82 -9.65 -14.05
N MET A 94 -10.92 -9.64 -13.07
CA MET A 94 -11.13 -10.27 -11.75
C MET A 94 -12.36 -9.69 -11.05
N THR A 95 -12.49 -8.36 -10.97
CA THR A 95 -13.64 -7.72 -10.29
C THR A 95 -14.95 -7.91 -11.05
N ALA A 96 -14.93 -7.95 -12.38
CA ALA A 96 -16.10 -8.29 -13.17
C ALA A 96 -16.57 -9.74 -12.92
N GLN A 97 -15.64 -10.71 -12.76
CA GLN A 97 -15.97 -12.06 -12.38
C GLN A 97 -16.52 -12.11 -10.95
N LEU A 98 -15.83 -11.47 -9.98
CA LEU A 98 -16.27 -11.40 -8.59
C LEU A 98 -17.69 -10.83 -8.47
N LYS A 99 -18.00 -9.77 -9.22
CA LYS A 99 -19.34 -9.17 -9.25
C LYS A 99 -20.38 -10.16 -9.76
N ARG A 100 -20.11 -10.89 -10.84
CA ARG A 100 -21.03 -11.91 -11.38
C ARG A 100 -21.32 -13.01 -10.36
N GLU A 101 -20.30 -13.43 -9.59
CA GLU A 101 -20.41 -14.56 -8.68
C GLU A 101 -20.98 -14.19 -7.31
N THR A 102 -20.79 -12.95 -6.84
CA THR A 102 -21.04 -12.58 -5.45
C THR A 102 -21.86 -11.31 -5.26
N GLY A 103 -22.05 -10.52 -6.31
CA GLY A 103 -22.68 -9.19 -6.26
C GLY A 103 -21.78 -8.08 -5.64
N ILE A 104 -20.50 -8.37 -5.35
CA ILE A 104 -19.56 -7.36 -4.84
C ILE A 104 -19.18 -6.43 -6.00
N GLU A 105 -19.35 -5.13 -5.80
CA GLU A 105 -19.04 -4.10 -6.80
C GLU A 105 -17.52 -3.78 -6.82
N PRO A 106 -16.94 -3.44 -7.98
CA PRO A 106 -15.50 -3.11 -8.09
C PRO A 106 -15.06 -2.00 -7.14
N ILE A 107 -15.91 -1.02 -6.85
CA ILE A 107 -15.62 0.08 -5.92
C ILE A 107 -15.37 -0.40 -4.48
N GLN A 108 -15.85 -1.59 -4.13
CA GLN A 108 -15.71 -2.21 -2.80
C GLN A 108 -14.42 -3.02 -2.66
N VAL A 109 -13.57 -3.08 -3.70
CA VAL A 109 -12.38 -3.94 -3.72
C VAL A 109 -11.15 -3.13 -4.05
N TRP A 110 -10.15 -3.20 -3.18
CA TRP A 110 -8.80 -2.70 -3.49
C TRP A 110 -7.82 -3.86 -3.45
N TRP A 111 -7.25 -4.13 -4.61
CA TRP A 111 -6.20 -5.12 -4.77
C TRP A 111 -4.84 -4.43 -4.85
N THR A 112 -4.12 -4.39 -3.74
CA THR A 112 -2.75 -3.84 -3.66
C THR A 112 -1.73 -4.95 -3.77
N VAL A 113 -0.52 -4.59 -4.19
CA VAL A 113 0.63 -5.51 -4.18
C VAL A 113 1.74 -4.96 -3.29
N THR A 114 2.50 -5.86 -2.68
CA THR A 114 3.64 -5.50 -1.81
C THR A 114 4.83 -4.97 -2.60
N HIS A 115 4.79 -5.15 -3.93
CA HIS A 115 5.83 -4.75 -4.87
C HIS A 115 7.17 -5.48 -4.64
N THR A 116 7.12 -6.75 -4.25
CA THR A 116 8.30 -7.61 -4.25
C THR A 116 8.80 -7.85 -5.67
N HIS A 117 10.09 -7.64 -5.91
CA HIS A 117 10.72 -7.92 -7.20
C HIS A 117 11.18 -9.38 -7.34
N SER A 118 10.68 -10.26 -6.49
CA SER A 118 11.03 -11.69 -6.48
C SER A 118 9.79 -12.59 -6.46
N ALA A 119 8.67 -12.10 -6.98
CA ALA A 119 7.45 -12.87 -7.21
C ALA A 119 7.23 -13.10 -8.71
N PRO A 120 6.43 -14.13 -9.08
CA PRO A 120 6.07 -14.36 -10.47
C PRO A 120 5.29 -13.21 -11.10
N GLU A 121 5.42 -13.09 -12.42
CA GLU A 121 4.62 -12.18 -13.22
C GLU A 121 3.15 -12.62 -13.27
N VAL A 122 2.23 -11.64 -13.27
CA VAL A 122 0.79 -11.85 -13.35
C VAL A 122 0.19 -10.98 -14.44
N GLY A 123 -0.62 -11.58 -15.29
CA GLY A 123 -1.36 -10.90 -16.35
C GLY A 123 -0.54 -10.59 -17.60
N PRO A 124 -1.16 -9.88 -18.57
CA PRO A 124 -0.46 -9.37 -19.72
C PRO A 124 0.56 -8.30 -19.29
N HIS A 125 1.68 -8.22 -20.03
CA HIS A 125 2.74 -7.27 -19.71
C HIS A 125 2.33 -5.80 -19.86
N GLY A 126 1.28 -5.50 -20.64
CA GLY A 126 0.71 -4.16 -20.78
C GLY A 126 1.74 -3.10 -21.21
N LEU A 127 1.78 -1.99 -20.48
CA LEU A 127 2.73 -0.90 -20.75
C LEU A 127 4.18 -1.29 -20.48
N LEU A 128 4.45 -2.28 -19.63
CA LEU A 128 5.80 -2.75 -19.36
C LEU A 128 6.51 -3.24 -20.62
N LYS A 129 5.82 -4.02 -21.46
CA LYS A 129 6.38 -4.51 -22.73
C LYS A 129 6.68 -3.38 -23.71
N LEU A 130 5.92 -2.29 -23.67
CA LEU A 130 6.17 -1.13 -24.52
C LEU A 130 7.35 -0.28 -24.03
N MET A 131 7.55 -0.19 -22.73
CA MET A 131 8.59 0.64 -22.13
C MET A 131 9.91 -0.11 -21.92
N MET A 132 9.86 -1.42 -21.71
CA MET A 132 11.00 -2.28 -21.41
C MET A 132 10.92 -3.60 -22.19
N PRO A 133 10.89 -3.58 -23.52
CA PRO A 133 10.66 -4.77 -24.35
C PRO A 133 11.70 -5.86 -24.13
N GLU A 134 12.92 -5.50 -23.76
CA GLU A 134 14.00 -6.47 -23.47
C GLU A 134 13.76 -7.33 -22.22
N ARG A 135 12.96 -6.82 -21.26
CA ARG A 135 12.59 -7.55 -20.03
C ARG A 135 11.39 -8.47 -20.24
N TYR A 136 10.49 -8.11 -21.14
CA TYR A 136 9.20 -8.76 -21.36
C TYR A 136 9.13 -9.35 -22.76
N ASN A 137 10.19 -10.09 -23.18
CA ASN A 137 10.31 -10.74 -24.50
C ASN A 137 9.78 -12.18 -24.54
N HIS A 138 9.07 -12.62 -23.50
CA HIS A 138 8.44 -13.93 -23.37
C HIS A 138 6.91 -13.77 -23.28
N GLU A 139 6.20 -14.89 -23.38
CA GLU A 139 4.74 -14.89 -23.24
C GLU A 139 4.31 -14.81 -21.77
N PRO A 140 3.23 -14.07 -21.44
CA PRO A 140 2.65 -14.04 -20.12
C PRO A 140 2.19 -15.43 -19.66
N ASP A 141 2.36 -15.72 -18.37
CA ASP A 141 1.90 -16.97 -17.76
C ASP A 141 0.39 -16.90 -17.45
N GLN A 142 -0.42 -17.30 -18.42
CA GLN A 142 -1.89 -17.28 -18.29
C GLN A 142 -2.40 -18.26 -17.23
N GLU A 143 -1.74 -19.43 -17.09
CA GLU A 143 -2.14 -20.44 -16.11
C GLU A 143 -1.94 -19.94 -14.67
N TYR A 144 -0.77 -19.37 -14.40
CA TYR A 144 -0.50 -18.80 -13.07
C TYR A 144 -1.38 -17.57 -12.79
N THR A 145 -1.61 -16.73 -13.79
CA THR A 145 -2.53 -15.58 -13.68
C THR A 145 -3.93 -16.03 -13.28
N ALA A 146 -4.49 -17.01 -13.99
CA ALA A 146 -5.82 -17.56 -13.68
C ALA A 146 -5.89 -18.20 -12.28
N LEU A 147 -4.79 -18.86 -11.85
CA LEU A 147 -4.69 -19.40 -10.49
C LEU A 147 -4.74 -18.28 -9.43
N VAL A 148 -3.94 -17.23 -9.61
CA VAL A 148 -3.88 -16.08 -8.70
C VAL A 148 -5.24 -15.40 -8.58
N GLU A 149 -5.91 -15.12 -9.71
CA GLU A 149 -7.24 -14.52 -9.73
C GLU A 149 -8.30 -15.40 -9.04
N LYS A 150 -8.28 -16.71 -9.34
CA LYS A 150 -9.20 -17.67 -8.71
C LYS A 150 -9.00 -17.72 -7.20
N LEU A 151 -7.77 -17.84 -6.74
CA LEU A 151 -7.43 -17.89 -5.32
C LEU A 151 -7.80 -16.59 -4.60
N LEU A 152 -7.68 -15.44 -5.27
CA LEU A 152 -8.13 -14.16 -4.75
C LEU A 152 -9.64 -14.11 -4.57
N ILE A 153 -10.42 -14.52 -5.58
CA ILE A 153 -11.89 -14.56 -5.51
C ILE A 153 -12.35 -15.50 -4.40
N ASP A 154 -11.75 -16.69 -4.30
CA ASP A 154 -12.08 -17.66 -3.25
C ASP A 154 -11.74 -17.12 -1.86
N GLY A 155 -10.59 -16.46 -1.70
CA GLY A 155 -10.19 -15.81 -0.45
C GLY A 155 -11.09 -14.64 -0.04
N ILE A 156 -11.59 -13.84 -0.99
CA ILE A 156 -12.59 -12.80 -0.71
C ILE A 156 -13.90 -13.42 -0.20
N LYS A 157 -14.37 -14.50 -0.81
CA LYS A 157 -15.56 -15.23 -0.35
C LYS A 157 -15.36 -15.80 1.05
N GLU A 158 -14.17 -16.35 1.32
CA GLU A 158 -13.80 -16.90 2.62
C GLU A 158 -13.79 -15.79 3.70
N ALA A 159 -13.11 -14.67 3.44
CA ALA A 159 -13.08 -13.53 4.36
C ALA A 159 -14.50 -12.99 4.64
N ARG A 160 -15.33 -12.85 3.58
CA ARG A 160 -16.73 -12.44 3.71
C ARG A 160 -17.55 -13.37 4.60
N ALA A 161 -17.35 -14.68 4.46
CA ALA A 161 -18.08 -15.69 5.25
C ALA A 161 -17.68 -15.70 6.73
N LYS A 162 -16.47 -15.23 7.06
CA LYS A 162 -15.91 -15.19 8.43
C LYS A 162 -16.18 -13.87 9.17
N LEU A 163 -16.88 -12.90 8.58
CA LEU A 163 -17.18 -11.60 9.20
C LEU A 163 -17.78 -11.76 10.61
N ALA A 164 -17.10 -11.22 11.61
CA ALA A 164 -17.47 -11.25 13.01
C ALA A 164 -17.42 -9.85 13.64
N PRO A 165 -18.12 -9.59 14.76
CA PRO A 165 -18.07 -8.31 15.46
C PRO A 165 -16.63 -7.88 15.73
N ALA A 166 -16.32 -6.63 15.45
CA ALA A 166 -14.98 -6.10 15.48
C ALA A 166 -14.92 -4.64 15.95
N ARG A 167 -13.69 -4.20 16.26
CA ARG A 167 -13.31 -2.82 16.50
C ARG A 167 -12.17 -2.44 15.56
N LEU A 168 -12.06 -1.15 15.27
CA LEU A 168 -11.04 -0.58 14.40
C LEU A 168 -10.31 0.53 15.15
N ALA A 169 -8.98 0.43 15.22
CA ALA A 169 -8.09 1.47 15.73
C ALA A 169 -7.18 1.97 14.62
N VAL A 170 -6.86 3.25 14.62
CA VAL A 170 -5.98 3.89 13.64
C VAL A 170 -4.89 4.66 14.36
N GLY A 171 -3.70 4.71 13.77
CA GLY A 171 -2.62 5.51 14.26
C GLY A 171 -1.42 5.51 13.33
N THR A 172 -0.33 6.08 13.80
CA THR A 172 0.89 6.24 13.02
C THR A 172 2.11 5.83 13.83
N GLY A 173 3.16 5.47 13.11
CA GLY A 173 4.49 5.21 13.64
C GLY A 173 5.55 5.82 12.75
N PHE A 174 6.80 5.49 13.00
CA PHE A 174 7.95 5.98 12.25
C PHE A 174 9.00 4.88 12.10
N SER A 175 9.55 4.77 10.87
CA SER A 175 10.74 3.95 10.60
C SER A 175 11.67 4.64 9.61
N ALA A 176 12.98 4.43 9.77
CA ALA A 176 14.00 4.86 8.83
C ALA A 176 14.50 3.69 7.95
N ALA A 177 13.65 2.69 7.70
CA ALA A 177 13.99 1.51 6.90
C ALA A 177 14.11 1.79 5.39
N ASN A 178 13.61 2.94 4.93
CA ASN A 178 13.67 3.37 3.53
C ASN A 178 14.67 4.52 3.30
N ILE A 179 15.06 4.67 2.05
CA ILE A 179 15.93 5.76 1.58
C ILE A 179 15.49 6.18 0.17
N ASN A 180 15.70 7.46 -0.18
CA ASN A 180 15.53 7.91 -1.56
C ASN A 180 16.58 7.22 -2.46
N ARG A 181 16.13 6.75 -3.63
CA ARG A 181 17.00 5.98 -4.54
C ARG A 181 17.48 6.77 -5.76
N ARG A 182 17.13 8.04 -5.88
CA ARG A 182 17.54 8.91 -6.98
C ARG A 182 18.89 9.55 -6.68
N ALA A 183 19.95 8.74 -6.79
CA ALA A 183 21.32 9.22 -6.56
C ALA A 183 21.73 10.23 -7.63
N ARG A 184 22.42 11.29 -7.21
CA ARG A 184 22.94 12.34 -8.08
C ARG A 184 24.46 12.26 -8.12
N ASP A 185 25.04 12.20 -9.32
CA ASP A 185 26.49 12.29 -9.50
C ASP A 185 26.98 13.74 -9.47
N VAL A 186 28.31 13.92 -9.57
CA VAL A 186 28.94 15.24 -9.55
C VAL A 186 28.57 16.15 -10.72
N ASN A 187 28.02 15.59 -11.80
CA ASN A 187 27.57 16.32 -12.98
C ASN A 187 26.05 16.57 -12.94
N GLY A 188 25.38 16.11 -11.89
CA GLY A 188 23.93 16.26 -11.73
C GLY A 188 23.09 15.16 -12.39
N HIS A 189 23.69 14.12 -12.97
CA HIS A 189 22.95 13.01 -13.55
C HIS A 189 22.28 12.16 -12.47
N ILE A 190 21.03 11.80 -12.69
CA ILE A 190 20.26 10.95 -11.80
C ILE A 190 20.34 9.49 -12.25
N SER A 191 20.69 8.62 -11.31
CA SER A 191 20.70 7.17 -11.47
C SER A 191 20.10 6.48 -10.27
N LEU A 192 19.75 5.20 -10.41
CA LEU A 192 19.34 4.38 -9.26
C LEU A 192 20.53 4.15 -8.33
N GLY A 193 20.40 4.53 -7.07
CA GLY A 193 21.44 4.44 -6.06
C GLY A 193 20.95 4.96 -4.71
N LEU A 194 21.86 5.29 -3.81
CA LEU A 194 21.52 5.82 -2.49
C LEU A 194 21.57 7.35 -2.51
N ASN A 195 20.48 8.00 -2.12
CA ASN A 195 20.39 9.44 -1.94
C ASN A 195 19.91 9.76 -0.52
N PRO A 196 20.81 9.85 0.48
CA PRO A 196 20.44 10.10 1.86
C PRO A 196 19.84 11.49 2.09
N ASP A 197 20.11 12.45 1.19
CA ASP A 197 19.62 13.84 1.27
C ASP A 197 18.28 14.02 0.52
N GLY A 198 17.82 13.00 -0.20
CA GLY A 198 16.57 13.05 -0.95
C GLY A 198 15.34 12.93 -0.04
N PRO A 199 14.17 13.45 -0.50
CA PRO A 199 12.93 13.34 0.26
C PRO A 199 12.55 11.88 0.49
N THR A 200 12.04 11.59 1.71
CA THR A 200 11.59 10.27 2.12
C THR A 200 10.32 10.36 2.95
N ASP A 201 9.36 9.46 2.73
CA ASP A 201 8.23 9.28 3.63
C ASP A 201 8.53 8.14 4.61
N ARG A 202 8.74 8.48 5.87
CA ARG A 202 9.09 7.56 6.95
C ARG A 202 7.93 7.24 7.88
N GLN A 203 6.75 7.72 7.54
CA GLN A 203 5.54 7.42 8.32
C GLN A 203 5.13 5.96 8.12
N ILE A 204 4.80 5.29 9.21
CA ILE A 204 4.04 4.05 9.22
C ILE A 204 2.59 4.43 9.47
N GLY A 205 1.68 4.09 8.55
CA GLY A 205 0.24 4.16 8.79
C GLY A 205 -0.25 2.83 9.34
N LEU A 206 -1.10 2.83 10.38
CA LEU A 206 -1.61 1.62 11.00
C LEU A 206 -3.13 1.62 11.10
N ILE A 207 -3.72 0.48 10.76
CA ILE A 207 -5.12 0.16 11.08
C ILE A 207 -5.12 -1.23 11.74
N ARG A 208 -5.51 -1.29 13.02
CA ARG A 208 -5.69 -2.55 13.75
C ARG A 208 -7.15 -2.93 13.76
N LEU A 209 -7.42 -4.19 13.42
CA LEU A 209 -8.72 -4.84 13.56
C LEU A 209 -8.63 -5.82 14.72
N GLU A 210 -9.56 -5.72 15.65
CA GLU A 210 -9.59 -6.56 16.84
C GLU A 210 -11.02 -7.01 17.18
N HIS A 211 -11.16 -8.16 17.80
CA HIS A 211 -12.42 -8.60 18.38
C HIS A 211 -12.84 -7.69 19.55
N PRO A 212 -14.12 -7.71 19.98
CA PRO A 212 -14.57 -6.92 21.11
C PRO A 212 -13.81 -7.17 22.43
N ASP A 213 -13.20 -8.34 22.58
CA ASP A 213 -12.37 -8.72 23.72
C ASP A 213 -10.90 -8.24 23.62
N GLY A 214 -10.54 -7.60 22.50
CA GLY A 214 -9.19 -7.11 22.23
C GLY A 214 -8.27 -8.11 21.51
N THR A 215 -8.74 -9.33 21.21
CA THR A 215 -7.97 -10.30 20.44
C THR A 215 -7.77 -9.78 19.00
N PRO A 216 -6.54 -9.76 18.47
CA PRO A 216 -6.28 -9.25 17.11
C PRO A 216 -6.98 -10.08 16.05
N ILE A 217 -7.57 -9.42 15.04
CA ILE A 217 -8.08 -10.02 13.80
C ILE A 217 -7.04 -9.87 12.70
N ALA A 218 -6.56 -8.65 12.48
CA ALA A 218 -5.52 -8.32 11.50
C ALA A 218 -4.87 -6.98 11.83
N LEU A 219 -3.64 -6.80 11.36
CA LEU A 219 -2.95 -5.52 11.33
C LEU A 219 -2.71 -5.10 9.88
N ILE A 220 -3.06 -3.88 9.52
CA ILE A 220 -2.75 -3.27 8.24
C ILE A 220 -1.65 -2.25 8.50
N ALA A 221 -0.47 -2.43 7.89
CA ALA A 221 0.66 -1.53 8.02
C ALA A 221 1.00 -0.92 6.64
N ASN A 222 0.87 0.39 6.51
CA ASN A 222 1.22 1.14 5.30
C ASN A 222 2.61 1.75 5.48
N TYR A 223 3.53 1.44 4.56
CA TYR A 223 4.89 1.99 4.57
C TYR A 223 5.45 2.08 3.15
N SER A 224 6.14 3.18 2.83
CA SER A 224 6.62 3.47 1.47
C SER A 224 8.00 2.88 1.24
N MET A 225 8.10 1.72 0.58
CA MET A 225 9.39 1.08 0.30
C MET A 225 9.28 0.01 -0.80
N HIS A 226 10.17 0.03 -1.79
CA HIS A 226 10.29 -1.06 -2.75
C HIS A 226 10.66 -2.38 -2.08
N GLY A 227 10.16 -3.49 -2.60
CA GLY A 227 10.57 -4.86 -2.22
C GLY A 227 11.78 -5.33 -3.05
N THR A 228 12.95 -4.77 -2.79
CA THR A 228 14.16 -4.94 -3.63
C THR A 228 15.42 -5.30 -2.87
N ALA A 229 15.32 -5.76 -1.62
CA ALA A 229 16.48 -6.05 -0.79
C ALA A 229 17.30 -7.25 -1.28
N LEU A 230 16.66 -8.24 -1.91
CA LEU A 230 17.39 -9.42 -2.43
C LEU A 230 18.01 -9.21 -3.81
N GLY A 231 17.61 -8.21 -4.57
CA GLY A 231 18.26 -7.80 -5.78
C GLY A 231 18.02 -8.65 -7.03
N PRO A 232 18.63 -8.25 -8.18
CA PRO A 232 18.41 -8.90 -9.47
C PRO A 232 19.09 -10.28 -9.57
N GLU A 233 20.07 -10.56 -8.75
CA GLU A 233 20.78 -11.85 -8.70
C GLU A 233 19.92 -12.93 -8.02
N ASN A 234 18.89 -12.53 -7.24
CA ASN A 234 18.01 -13.49 -6.61
C ASN A 234 17.09 -14.15 -7.63
N THR A 235 17.07 -15.48 -7.61
CA THR A 235 16.17 -16.31 -8.41
C THR A 235 15.19 -17.12 -7.55
N LEU A 236 15.14 -16.90 -6.24
CA LEU A 236 14.19 -17.55 -5.36
C LEU A 236 12.92 -16.71 -5.23
N ILE A 237 11.77 -17.37 -5.22
CA ILE A 237 10.47 -16.74 -4.95
C ILE A 237 10.44 -16.30 -3.50
N THR A 238 10.02 -15.04 -3.25
CA THR A 238 9.95 -14.47 -1.91
C THR A 238 9.05 -13.23 -1.89
N GLY A 239 8.45 -12.95 -0.73
CA GLY A 239 7.80 -11.68 -0.44
C GLY A 239 8.76 -10.50 -0.24
N ASP A 240 10.10 -10.74 -0.31
CA ASP A 240 11.15 -9.76 0.02
C ASP A 240 10.89 -9.13 1.41
N VAL A 241 11.38 -7.92 1.67
CA VAL A 241 11.17 -7.24 2.97
C VAL A 241 9.70 -7.16 3.38
N PRO A 242 8.75 -6.78 2.50
CA PRO A 242 7.33 -6.76 2.86
C PRO A 242 6.82 -8.09 3.44
N GLY A 243 7.15 -9.21 2.77
CA GLY A 243 6.76 -10.55 3.20
C GLY A 243 7.43 -10.99 4.49
N THR A 244 8.75 -10.74 4.62
CA THR A 244 9.53 -11.09 5.82
C THR A 244 9.04 -10.31 7.04
N VAL A 245 8.84 -9.00 6.92
CA VAL A 245 8.33 -8.14 8.00
C VAL A 245 6.90 -8.55 8.37
N ALA A 246 6.05 -8.89 7.38
CA ALA A 246 4.70 -9.39 7.66
C ALA A 246 4.77 -10.66 8.51
N ALA A 247 5.55 -11.66 8.11
CA ALA A 247 5.71 -12.91 8.85
C ALA A 247 6.26 -12.70 10.27
N TYR A 248 7.24 -11.79 10.43
CA TYR A 248 7.79 -11.43 11.73
C TYR A 248 6.74 -10.82 12.66
N VAL A 249 5.98 -9.84 12.17
CA VAL A 249 4.92 -9.18 12.96
C VAL A 249 3.78 -10.15 13.26
N GLU A 250 3.33 -10.96 12.29
CA GLU A 250 2.31 -12.01 12.46
C GLU A 250 2.66 -12.97 13.60
N GLN A 251 3.93 -13.42 13.66
CA GLN A 251 4.41 -14.28 14.74
C GLN A 251 4.28 -13.61 16.12
N LYS A 252 4.49 -12.30 16.21
CA LYS A 252 4.44 -11.56 17.49
C LYS A 252 3.04 -11.23 17.95
N ILE A 253 2.13 -10.89 17.02
CA ILE A 253 0.77 -10.47 17.37
C ILE A 253 -0.25 -11.62 17.34
N GLY A 254 0.09 -12.75 16.70
CA GLY A 254 -0.80 -13.90 16.57
C GLY A 254 -1.94 -13.71 15.55
N ALA A 255 -1.81 -12.76 14.63
CA ALA A 255 -2.80 -12.46 13.59
C ALA A 255 -2.12 -12.03 12.29
N PRO A 256 -2.77 -12.20 11.11
CA PRO A 256 -2.22 -11.76 9.83
C PRO A 256 -1.92 -10.26 9.79
N MET A 257 -0.82 -9.88 9.09
CA MET A 257 -0.45 -8.51 8.82
C MET A 257 -0.44 -8.23 7.31
N LEU A 258 -1.23 -7.27 6.87
CA LEU A 258 -1.21 -6.76 5.50
C LEU A 258 -0.14 -5.66 5.39
N PHE A 259 0.92 -5.93 4.65
CA PHE A 259 1.84 -4.87 4.25
C PHE A 259 1.24 -4.13 3.06
N ILE A 260 0.92 -2.87 3.21
CA ILE A 260 0.42 -2.01 2.14
C ILE A 260 1.53 -1.03 1.75
N ASN A 261 2.02 -1.15 0.53
CA ASN A 261 3.04 -0.21 0.07
C ASN A 261 2.45 1.19 -0.07
N GLY A 262 3.23 2.20 0.26
CA GLY A 262 2.88 3.60 0.11
C GLY A 262 3.40 4.18 -1.21
N ALA A 263 3.73 5.47 -1.21
CA ALA A 263 4.33 6.18 -2.34
C ALA A 263 5.84 5.87 -2.41
N ALA A 264 6.17 4.72 -2.97
CA ALA A 264 7.54 4.21 -3.00
C ALA A 264 8.24 4.39 -4.35
N GLY A 265 7.67 5.14 -5.30
CA GLY A 265 8.23 5.28 -6.64
C GLY A 265 9.70 5.69 -6.68
N ASN A 266 10.13 6.53 -5.75
CA ASN A 266 11.51 6.97 -5.59
C ASN A 266 12.19 6.46 -4.30
N LEU A 267 11.58 5.50 -3.59
CA LEU A 267 12.10 4.97 -2.32
C LEU A 267 12.49 3.50 -2.42
N ALA A 268 13.65 3.16 -1.90
CA ALA A 268 14.17 1.81 -1.79
C ALA A 268 14.39 1.42 -0.32
N PRO A 269 14.57 0.14 0.00
CA PRO A 269 15.08 -0.27 1.31
C PRO A 269 16.46 0.34 1.56
N ILE A 270 16.78 0.66 2.82
CA ILE A 270 18.10 1.21 3.20
C ILE A 270 19.23 0.24 2.83
N TYR A 271 18.99 -1.07 2.90
CA TYR A 271 19.78 -2.11 2.29
C TYR A 271 19.14 -2.47 0.96
N THR A 272 19.71 -1.96 -0.11
CA THR A 272 19.18 -2.09 -1.47
C THR A 272 20.24 -2.64 -2.41
N VAL A 273 19.80 -3.07 -3.58
CA VAL A 273 20.66 -3.62 -4.61
C VAL A 273 21.69 -2.65 -5.19
N GLN A 274 21.53 -1.37 -4.93
CA GLN A 274 22.41 -0.35 -5.49
C GLN A 274 23.00 0.53 -4.38
N PRO A 275 24.27 0.41 -4.11
CA PRO A 275 25.22 -0.54 -4.73
C PRO A 275 24.99 -2.01 -4.30
N SER A 276 25.28 -2.94 -5.19
CA SER A 276 24.93 -4.37 -5.07
C SER A 276 25.48 -5.08 -3.83
N PHE A 277 26.57 -4.60 -3.24
CA PHE A 277 27.12 -5.17 -2.01
C PHE A 277 26.23 -5.01 -0.77
N ASN A 278 25.18 -4.18 -0.84
CA ASN A 278 24.16 -4.02 0.19
C ASN A 278 22.95 -4.96 0.00
N ALA A 279 22.95 -5.81 -1.01
CA ALA A 279 21.88 -6.79 -1.22
C ALA A 279 21.91 -7.90 -0.14
N PHE A 280 20.79 -8.62 -0.02
CA PHE A 280 20.62 -9.77 0.88
C PHE A 280 20.48 -9.46 2.37
N HIS A 281 20.49 -8.21 2.79
CA HIS A 281 20.18 -7.79 4.15
C HIS A 281 18.66 -7.71 4.36
N ILE A 282 17.97 -8.86 4.42
CA ILE A 282 16.51 -8.90 4.51
C ILE A 282 16.02 -9.02 5.97
N THR A 283 16.71 -9.80 6.80
CA THR A 283 16.29 -10.07 8.19
C THR A 283 16.49 -8.88 9.11
N GLU A 284 17.36 -7.93 8.77
CA GLU A 284 17.57 -6.70 9.52
C GLU A 284 16.30 -5.82 9.54
N PHE A 285 15.41 -6.00 8.56
CA PHE A 285 14.16 -5.27 8.50
C PHE A 285 13.14 -5.73 9.54
N ASP A 286 13.30 -6.89 10.16
CA ASP A 286 12.52 -7.31 11.33
C ASP A 286 12.66 -6.28 12.45
N VAL A 287 13.88 -5.77 12.66
CA VAL A 287 14.18 -4.73 13.66
C VAL A 287 13.91 -3.32 13.11
N LEU A 288 14.38 -3.04 11.88
CA LEU A 288 14.31 -1.69 11.29
C LEU A 288 12.85 -1.24 11.03
N LEU A 289 11.99 -2.17 10.65
CA LEU A 289 10.59 -1.89 10.32
C LEU A 289 9.61 -2.70 11.19
N GLY A 290 9.81 -4.00 11.37
CA GLY A 290 8.92 -4.86 12.12
C GLY A 290 8.75 -4.42 13.58
N ASP A 291 9.83 -4.19 14.31
CA ASP A 291 9.76 -3.68 15.70
C ASP A 291 9.13 -2.28 15.76
N ARG A 292 9.29 -1.44 14.73
CA ARG A 292 8.65 -0.12 14.68
C ARG A 292 7.14 -0.22 14.46
N ILE A 293 6.70 -1.17 13.63
CA ILE A 293 5.28 -1.50 13.46
C ILE A 293 4.70 -2.02 14.78
N LEU A 294 5.38 -2.95 15.46
CA LEU A 294 4.95 -3.47 16.76
C LEU A 294 4.88 -2.38 17.85
N ALA A 295 5.88 -1.51 17.92
CA ALA A 295 5.88 -0.40 18.87
C ALA A 295 4.71 0.57 18.61
N ALA A 296 4.46 0.92 17.35
CA ALA A 296 3.33 1.75 16.97
C ALA A 296 1.98 1.06 17.27
N ASN A 297 1.84 -0.23 16.95
CA ASN A 297 0.65 -1.02 17.30
C ASN A 297 0.37 -1.05 18.81
N ASN A 298 1.41 -1.23 19.62
CA ASN A 298 1.29 -1.25 21.09
C ASN A 298 0.89 0.11 21.68
N SER A 299 1.11 1.21 20.95
CA SER A 299 0.71 2.56 21.36
C SER A 299 -0.74 2.91 20.99
N LEU A 300 -1.40 2.08 20.14
CA LEU A 300 -2.79 2.33 19.76
C LEU A 300 -3.72 2.13 20.95
N ALA A 301 -4.65 3.06 21.12
CA ALA A 301 -5.78 2.87 22.00
C ALA A 301 -6.67 1.73 21.50
N MET A 302 -7.57 1.27 22.37
CA MET A 302 -8.62 0.31 21.98
C MET A 302 -9.46 0.89 20.84
N GLY A 303 -9.77 0.04 19.87
CA GLY A 303 -10.55 0.44 18.69
C GLY A 303 -12.01 0.75 18.99
N THR A 304 -12.67 1.43 18.06
CA THR A 304 -14.12 1.70 18.07
C THR A 304 -14.89 0.67 17.24
N SER A 305 -16.09 0.31 17.70
CA SER A 305 -17.09 -0.44 16.91
C SER A 305 -18.03 0.47 16.11
N GLN A 306 -17.96 1.79 16.31
CA GLN A 306 -18.72 2.80 15.57
C GLN A 306 -17.93 3.15 14.29
N VAL A 307 -18.07 2.32 13.26
CA VAL A 307 -17.38 2.48 11.99
C VAL A 307 -18.39 2.73 10.88
N ARG A 308 -18.08 3.70 10.02
CA ARG A 308 -18.80 3.99 8.77
C ARG A 308 -17.81 3.99 7.63
N LEU A 309 -18.08 3.18 6.62
CA LEU A 309 -17.27 3.02 5.43
C LEU A 309 -17.90 3.76 4.25
N ARG A 310 -17.12 4.61 3.56
CA ARG A 310 -17.59 5.35 2.38
C ARG A 310 -16.55 5.18 1.24
N PRO A 311 -16.60 4.07 0.49
CA PRO A 311 -15.79 3.92 -0.72
C PRO A 311 -16.30 4.84 -1.82
N SER A 312 -15.39 5.47 -2.54
CA SER A 312 -15.71 6.36 -3.65
C SER A 312 -14.56 6.44 -4.65
N GLU A 313 -14.80 7.07 -5.80
CA GLU A 313 -13.84 7.14 -6.88
C GLU A 313 -13.92 8.50 -7.58
N SER A 314 -12.77 8.97 -8.07
CA SER A 314 -12.64 10.06 -9.02
C SER A 314 -11.74 9.62 -10.17
N VAL A 315 -11.70 10.38 -11.26
CA VAL A 315 -10.83 10.11 -12.40
C VAL A 315 -9.94 11.32 -12.62
N VAL A 316 -8.63 11.07 -12.67
CA VAL A 316 -7.65 12.06 -13.12
C VAL A 316 -7.47 11.90 -14.63
N GLU A 317 -7.70 12.97 -15.37
CA GLU A 317 -7.40 13.05 -16.79
C GLU A 317 -6.11 13.84 -16.98
N THR A 318 -5.11 13.24 -17.65
CA THR A 318 -3.80 13.84 -17.85
C THR A 318 -3.26 13.51 -19.23
N PRO A 319 -2.50 14.42 -19.88
CA PRO A 319 -1.96 14.17 -21.21
C PRO A 319 -1.00 12.98 -21.22
N ARG A 320 -1.14 12.12 -22.24
CA ARG A 320 -0.20 11.04 -22.50
C ARG A 320 1.08 11.57 -23.15
N ARG A 321 2.22 10.99 -22.79
CA ARG A 321 3.51 11.25 -23.42
C ARG A 321 3.45 10.89 -24.92
N ALA A 322 3.83 11.84 -25.78
CA ALA A 322 3.88 11.63 -27.22
C ALA A 322 4.88 10.51 -27.60
N GLY A 323 4.60 9.81 -28.69
CA GLY A 323 5.47 8.75 -29.24
C GLY A 323 5.44 7.42 -28.46
N LEU A 324 4.78 7.31 -27.31
CA LEU A 324 4.57 6.05 -26.62
C LEU A 324 3.34 5.34 -27.21
N GLY A 325 3.46 4.08 -27.58
CA GLY A 325 2.31 3.22 -27.88
C GLY A 325 1.36 3.07 -26.69
N TRP A 326 0.23 2.39 -26.94
CA TRP A 326 -0.70 2.04 -25.86
C TRP A 326 -1.14 0.59 -26.03
N ASP A 327 -1.15 -0.16 -24.93
CA ASP A 327 -1.58 -1.56 -24.96
C ASP A 327 -3.10 -1.64 -25.14
N LYS A 328 -3.57 -2.53 -26.02
CA LYS A 328 -5.00 -2.68 -26.34
C LYS A 328 -5.83 -3.12 -25.12
N SER A 329 -5.25 -3.90 -24.22
CA SER A 329 -5.91 -4.34 -22.99
C SER A 329 -6.24 -3.19 -22.04
N LEU A 330 -5.60 -2.03 -22.23
CA LEU A 330 -5.76 -0.82 -21.43
C LEU A 330 -6.61 0.26 -22.15
N GLY A 331 -7.45 -0.14 -23.10
CA GLY A 331 -8.29 0.81 -23.87
C GLY A 331 -9.19 1.68 -23.00
N ASN A 332 -9.68 1.17 -21.88
CA ASN A 332 -10.53 1.92 -20.92
C ASN A 332 -9.78 3.04 -20.19
N TYR A 333 -8.45 3.00 -20.18
CA TYR A 333 -7.57 3.94 -19.50
C TYR A 333 -7.00 5.01 -20.44
N LEU A 334 -7.41 5.00 -21.70
CA LEU A 334 -7.01 6.00 -22.69
C LEU A 334 -8.25 6.59 -23.38
N HIS A 335 -8.38 7.91 -23.33
CA HIS A 335 -9.33 8.65 -24.14
C HIS A 335 -8.60 9.10 -25.41
N ALA A 336 -8.97 8.51 -26.55
CA ALA A 336 -8.42 8.90 -27.84
C ALA A 336 -8.96 10.28 -28.22
N ALA A 337 -8.11 11.31 -28.18
CA ALA A 337 -8.41 12.58 -28.83
C ALA A 337 -8.10 12.46 -30.33
N SER A 338 -8.66 13.35 -31.14
CA SER A 338 -8.26 13.55 -32.56
C SER A 338 -6.80 14.04 -32.60
N GLY A 339 -5.84 13.09 -32.56
CA GLY A 339 -4.40 13.36 -32.54
C GLY A 339 -3.63 12.23 -31.85
N GLU A 340 -2.30 12.17 -32.04
CA GLU A 340 -1.47 11.03 -31.58
C GLU A 340 -1.33 10.88 -30.06
N ALA A 341 -1.58 11.92 -29.26
CA ALA A 341 -1.24 11.89 -27.85
C ALA A 341 -2.33 11.24 -26.97
N GLY A 342 -3.61 11.61 -27.09
CA GLY A 342 -4.68 11.13 -26.22
C GLY A 342 -4.52 11.58 -24.76
N THR A 343 -5.54 11.31 -23.94
CA THR A 343 -5.58 11.62 -22.50
C THR A 343 -5.69 10.33 -21.71
N ILE A 344 -4.82 10.13 -20.75
CA ILE A 344 -4.89 8.99 -19.82
C ILE A 344 -5.98 9.29 -18.81
N ARG A 345 -6.85 8.32 -18.58
CA ARG A 345 -7.88 8.32 -17.56
C ARG A 345 -7.43 7.41 -16.43
N MET A 346 -6.95 8.00 -15.35
CA MET A 346 -6.43 7.29 -14.20
C MET A 346 -7.48 7.30 -13.06
N PRO A 347 -8.08 6.14 -12.70
CA PRO A 347 -8.98 6.09 -11.55
C PRO A 347 -8.20 6.32 -10.27
N VAL A 348 -8.71 7.22 -9.43
CA VAL A 348 -8.25 7.45 -8.06
C VAL A 348 -9.38 7.05 -7.12
N ARG A 349 -9.09 6.17 -6.20
CA ARG A 349 -10.09 5.64 -5.28
C ARG A 349 -9.86 6.12 -3.87
N PHE A 350 -10.96 6.25 -3.15
CA PHE A 350 -10.99 6.73 -1.78
C PHE A 350 -11.80 5.76 -0.91
N LEU A 351 -11.34 5.57 0.31
CA LEU A 351 -12.13 4.97 1.38
C LEU A 351 -12.06 5.89 2.59
N PHE A 352 -13.18 6.51 2.92
CA PHE A 352 -13.31 7.28 4.15
C PHE A 352 -13.82 6.35 5.27
N ILE A 353 -13.16 6.42 6.42
CA ILE A 353 -13.55 5.69 7.63
C ILE A 353 -13.89 6.74 8.67
N ASN A 354 -15.15 6.83 9.02
CA ASN A 354 -15.71 7.91 9.82
C ASN A 354 -15.40 9.29 9.18
N ASP A 355 -15.17 10.29 10.01
CA ASP A 355 -14.72 11.62 9.58
C ASP A 355 -13.24 11.86 9.98
N GLU A 356 -12.50 10.79 10.29
CA GLU A 356 -11.14 10.85 10.83
C GLU A 356 -10.09 10.30 9.86
N VAL A 357 -10.45 9.36 8.98
CA VAL A 357 -9.50 8.65 8.13
C VAL A 357 -9.88 8.77 6.67
N ALA A 358 -8.93 9.19 5.87
CA ALA A 358 -8.99 9.14 4.41
C ALA A 358 -7.89 8.22 3.87
N LEU A 359 -8.28 7.11 3.27
CA LEU A 359 -7.40 6.29 2.45
C LEU A 359 -7.61 6.67 1.00
N TRP A 360 -6.54 6.78 0.23
CA TRP A 360 -6.64 6.99 -1.20
C TRP A 360 -5.62 6.15 -1.97
N SER A 361 -5.91 5.84 -3.22
CA SER A 361 -5.08 4.97 -4.05
C SER A 361 -5.11 5.36 -5.52
N ALA A 362 -4.04 5.05 -6.24
CA ALA A 362 -3.94 5.16 -7.69
C ALA A 362 -3.10 3.99 -8.25
N PRO A 363 -3.32 3.57 -9.50
CA PRO A 363 -2.62 2.46 -10.13
C PRO A 363 -1.24 2.90 -10.68
N VAL A 364 -0.40 3.46 -9.83
CA VAL A 364 0.92 4.03 -10.20
C VAL A 364 1.98 3.82 -9.12
N GLU A 365 3.24 3.91 -9.52
CA GLU A 365 4.37 4.06 -8.61
C GLU A 365 4.60 5.54 -8.30
N LEU A 366 3.88 6.03 -7.31
CA LEU A 366 3.86 7.44 -6.92
C LEU A 366 5.15 7.84 -6.20
N PHE A 367 5.67 9.02 -6.47
CA PHE A 367 6.76 9.63 -5.69
C PHE A 367 6.26 10.09 -4.33
N CYS A 368 7.12 9.92 -3.31
CA CYS A 368 6.74 10.20 -1.92
C CYS A 368 6.38 11.65 -1.66
N GLU A 369 6.99 12.61 -2.36
CA GLU A 369 6.72 14.04 -2.23
C GLU A 369 5.25 14.37 -2.52
N ILE A 370 4.66 13.68 -3.49
CA ILE A 370 3.27 13.90 -3.90
C ILE A 370 2.31 13.42 -2.81
N SER A 371 2.56 12.23 -2.24
CA SER A 371 1.74 11.71 -1.15
C SER A 371 1.88 12.52 0.14
N ILE A 372 3.07 13.02 0.43
CA ILE A 372 3.32 13.94 1.56
C ILE A 372 2.54 15.24 1.35
N ASN A 373 2.62 15.84 0.16
CA ASN A 373 1.88 17.05 -0.17
C ASN A 373 0.35 16.87 -0.01
N VAL A 374 -0.20 15.77 -0.49
CA VAL A 374 -1.63 15.46 -0.31
C VAL A 374 -1.97 15.30 1.17
N ARG A 375 -1.16 14.60 1.94
CA ARG A 375 -1.37 14.41 3.39
C ARG A 375 -1.33 15.75 4.15
N ASP A 376 -0.38 16.61 3.83
CA ASP A 376 -0.20 17.90 4.49
C ASP A 376 -1.35 18.89 4.21
N HIS A 377 -2.07 18.71 3.09
CA HIS A 377 -3.26 19.51 2.72
C HIS A 377 -4.58 18.79 3.03
N SER A 378 -4.54 17.58 3.55
CA SER A 378 -5.75 16.83 3.87
C SER A 378 -6.44 17.37 5.11
N PRO A 379 -7.78 17.54 5.10
CA PRO A 379 -8.55 17.91 6.29
C PRO A 379 -8.75 16.75 7.29
N TYR A 380 -8.34 15.53 6.92
CA TYR A 380 -8.50 14.35 7.77
C TYR A 380 -7.31 14.16 8.71
N PRO A 381 -7.52 13.84 9.99
CA PRO A 381 -6.44 13.56 10.95
C PRO A 381 -5.49 12.44 10.49
N HIS A 382 -6.03 11.45 9.79
CA HIS A 382 -5.26 10.35 9.24
C HIS A 382 -5.49 10.24 7.73
N THR A 383 -4.46 10.51 6.95
CA THR A 383 -4.52 10.38 5.48
C THR A 383 -3.38 9.48 5.03
N PHE A 384 -3.73 8.34 4.38
CA PHE A 384 -2.78 7.36 3.90
C PHE A 384 -2.95 7.11 2.41
N TYR A 385 -1.83 7.04 1.68
CA TYR A 385 -1.78 6.57 0.31
C TYR A 385 -1.50 5.06 0.28
N PHE A 386 -2.41 4.30 -0.29
CA PHE A 386 -2.27 2.88 -0.53
C PHE A 386 -1.86 2.68 -1.99
N GLY A 387 -0.55 2.54 -2.21
CA GLY A 387 0.05 2.47 -3.52
C GLY A 387 -0.11 1.12 -4.21
N TYR A 388 0.28 1.08 -5.48
CA TYR A 388 0.28 -0.15 -6.30
C TYR A 388 -1.08 -0.87 -6.28
N ALA A 389 -2.16 -0.08 -6.30
CA ALA A 389 -3.52 -0.58 -6.14
C ALA A 389 -4.24 -0.67 -7.48
N ASN A 390 -4.90 -1.82 -7.70
CA ASN A 390 -5.78 -2.06 -8.83
C ASN A 390 -5.09 -1.99 -10.21
N GLY A 391 -3.79 -2.24 -10.26
CA GLY A 391 -2.99 -2.28 -11.47
C GLY A 391 -1.82 -1.29 -11.48
N TRP A 392 -1.17 -1.18 -12.65
CA TRP A 392 0.01 -0.34 -12.85
C TRP A 392 -0.06 0.37 -14.22
N LEU A 393 0.02 1.70 -14.20
CA LEU A 393 0.07 2.56 -15.38
C LEU A 393 1.44 3.23 -15.59
N GLY A 394 2.39 3.01 -14.69
CA GLY A 394 3.72 3.60 -14.76
C GLY A 394 4.15 4.31 -13.49
N TYR A 395 5.35 4.86 -13.51
CA TYR A 395 5.78 5.79 -12.48
C TYR A 395 5.04 7.11 -12.58
N LEU A 396 4.80 7.76 -11.45
CA LEU A 396 4.28 9.12 -11.38
C LEU A 396 5.28 10.01 -10.62
N PRO A 397 6.28 10.55 -11.36
CA PRO A 397 7.30 11.44 -10.80
C PRO A 397 6.76 12.85 -10.55
N THR A 398 7.50 13.62 -9.73
CA THR A 398 7.26 15.06 -9.63
C THR A 398 7.68 15.79 -10.91
N ARG A 399 7.13 16.97 -11.12
CA ARG A 399 7.54 17.88 -12.22
C ARG A 399 9.06 18.17 -12.19
N GLN A 400 9.61 18.34 -11.00
CA GLN A 400 11.05 18.54 -10.83
C GLN A 400 11.82 17.31 -11.33
N ALA A 401 11.37 16.10 -11.02
CA ALA A 401 12.02 14.89 -11.48
C ALA A 401 12.01 14.73 -12.99
N PHE A 402 10.97 15.19 -13.69
CA PHE A 402 10.96 15.22 -15.17
C PHE A 402 12.08 16.10 -15.72
N ALA A 403 12.36 17.25 -15.12
CA ALA A 403 13.47 18.13 -15.50
C ALA A 403 14.85 17.51 -15.21
N GLU A 404 14.95 16.70 -14.14
CA GLU A 404 16.18 16.03 -13.72
C GLU A 404 16.48 14.75 -14.53
N GLY A 405 15.46 14.11 -15.10
CA GLY A 405 15.59 12.82 -15.78
C GLY A 405 15.71 11.64 -14.82
N GLY A 406 16.29 10.54 -15.29
CA GLY A 406 16.47 9.29 -14.54
C GLY A 406 15.46 8.21 -14.92
N TYR A 407 15.57 7.04 -14.30
CA TYR A 407 14.83 5.83 -14.66
C TYR A 407 13.30 6.00 -14.62
N GLU A 408 12.79 6.58 -13.56
CA GLU A 408 11.35 6.71 -13.35
C GLU A 408 10.69 7.64 -14.36
N THR A 409 11.42 8.66 -14.86
CA THR A 409 10.92 9.58 -15.86
C THR A 409 10.90 8.96 -17.28
N GLN A 410 11.64 7.88 -17.49
CA GLN A 410 11.63 7.12 -18.73
C GLN A 410 10.56 6.02 -18.72
N THR A 411 10.24 5.49 -17.54
CA THR A 411 9.33 4.36 -17.32
C THR A 411 7.94 4.86 -16.90
N ASN A 412 7.36 5.77 -17.67
CA ASN A 412 6.02 6.29 -17.43
C ASN A 412 5.36 6.75 -18.74
N PRO A 413 4.03 6.75 -18.81
CA PRO A 413 3.28 7.22 -19.97
C PRO A 413 2.87 8.70 -19.90
N PHE A 414 3.18 9.40 -18.81
CA PHE A 414 2.67 10.73 -18.49
C PHE A 414 3.57 11.85 -19.03
N THR A 415 3.02 13.06 -19.08
CA THR A 415 3.79 14.30 -19.18
C THR A 415 4.05 14.88 -17.78
N GLU A 416 4.89 15.93 -17.69
CA GLU A 416 5.20 16.60 -16.43
C GLU A 416 3.99 17.24 -15.71
N GLN A 417 2.84 17.34 -16.38
CA GLN A 417 1.60 17.90 -15.84
C GLN A 417 0.92 16.96 -14.84
N VAL A 418 1.22 15.66 -14.89
CA VAL A 418 0.52 14.63 -14.12
C VAL A 418 0.56 14.85 -12.61
N GLU A 419 1.65 15.42 -12.05
CA GLU A 419 1.73 15.75 -10.64
C GLU A 419 0.64 16.74 -10.24
N ASN A 420 0.49 17.84 -10.98
CA ASN A 420 -0.52 18.86 -10.69
C ASN A 420 -1.94 18.31 -10.92
N ASP A 421 -2.16 17.57 -12.00
CA ASP A 421 -3.46 17.01 -12.33
C ASP A 421 -3.93 16.05 -11.23
N LEU A 422 -3.05 15.16 -10.75
CA LEU A 422 -3.36 14.24 -9.66
C LEU A 422 -3.58 14.99 -8.34
N THR A 423 -2.64 15.86 -7.96
CA THR A 423 -2.65 16.54 -6.66
C THR A 423 -3.91 17.40 -6.52
N ASN A 424 -4.26 18.19 -7.54
CA ASN A 424 -5.44 19.05 -7.52
C ASN A 424 -6.72 18.25 -7.38
N VAL A 425 -6.88 17.15 -8.13
CA VAL A 425 -8.07 16.30 -8.04
C VAL A 425 -8.18 15.66 -6.67
N VAL A 426 -7.07 15.11 -6.13
CA VAL A 426 -7.10 14.40 -4.85
C VAL A 426 -7.38 15.37 -3.69
N ILE A 427 -6.69 16.51 -3.61
CA ILE A 427 -6.90 17.49 -2.54
C ILE A 427 -8.33 18.04 -2.59
N ALA A 428 -8.80 18.50 -3.77
CA ALA A 428 -10.17 18.99 -3.90
C ALA A 428 -11.23 17.96 -3.52
N TYR A 429 -10.96 16.67 -3.84
CA TYR A 429 -11.87 15.58 -3.48
C TYR A 429 -11.91 15.35 -1.97
N LEU A 430 -10.76 15.36 -1.29
CA LEU A 430 -10.67 15.24 0.17
C LEU A 430 -11.37 16.40 0.87
N GLU A 431 -11.12 17.65 0.45
CA GLU A 431 -11.77 18.85 0.99
C GLU A 431 -13.31 18.82 0.80
N GLY A 432 -13.77 18.42 -0.38
CA GLY A 432 -15.21 18.33 -0.70
C GLY A 432 -15.96 17.23 0.08
N HIS A 433 -15.25 16.27 0.69
CA HIS A 433 -15.83 15.18 1.47
C HIS A 433 -15.60 15.32 2.99
N ALA A 434 -14.82 16.30 3.42
CA ALA A 434 -14.68 16.67 4.83
C ALA A 434 -16.01 17.27 5.33
N ARG A 435 -16.42 16.92 6.55
CA ARG A 435 -17.66 17.39 7.20
C ARG A 435 -17.35 18.27 8.39
#